data_7a54ffc4e2c37f30c91dfcab7a0d917c
#
_entry.id   7a54ffc4e2c37f30c91dfcab7a0d917c
#
_cell.length_a   1.000
_cell.length_b   1.000
_cell.length_c   1.000
_cell.angle_alpha   90.00
_cell.angle_beta   90.00
_cell.angle_gamma   90.00
#
_symmetry.space_group_name_H-M   'P 1'
#
loop_
_entity.id
_entity.type
_entity.pdbx_description
1 polymer ?
#
loop_
_entity_poly.entity_id
_entity_poly.type
_entity_poly.pdbx_seq_one_letter_code
_entity_poly.pdbx_strand_id
1 'polypeptide(L)'
;MAAIKPITTYKGKIVPLFNDNIDTDQIIPKVHLKRISKSGFGPFAFDEWRYLPDGSDNPDFNPNKPKYKGASILITGDNFGCGSSREHAAWALKDYGFHIIIAGSFSDIFYMNCTKNAMLPIVLEKNAREHLAKYVEIEVDLPNQTVSSPDKSFHFEIDETWKNKLVNGLDDIVITLQYESLIEKYEKSL
;
A
#
# COMPACT_ATOMS: atom_id res chain seq x y z
N MET A 1 0.67 -18.91 -9.97
CA MET A 1 0.79 -17.58 -9.32
C MET A 1 0.65 -17.78 -7.83
N ALA A 2 1.39 -17.04 -6.99
CA ALA A 2 1.21 -17.16 -5.54
C ALA A 2 -0.15 -16.52 -5.18
N ALA A 3 -0.96 -17.24 -4.40
CA ALA A 3 -2.23 -16.73 -3.92
C ALA A 3 -2.01 -15.44 -3.12
N ILE A 4 -2.86 -14.46 -3.35
CA ILE A 4 -2.86 -13.21 -2.57
C ILE A 4 -3.24 -13.58 -1.12
N LYS A 5 -2.41 -13.15 -0.15
CA LYS A 5 -2.75 -13.38 1.26
C LYS A 5 -3.94 -12.50 1.65
N PRO A 6 -5.04 -13.07 2.14
CA PRO A 6 -6.18 -12.29 2.62
C PRO A 6 -5.79 -11.27 3.69
N ILE A 7 -6.41 -10.09 3.62
CA ILE A 7 -6.31 -9.06 4.65
C ILE A 7 -7.65 -9.02 5.37
N THR A 8 -7.71 -9.52 6.60
CA THR A 8 -8.87 -9.41 7.48
C THR A 8 -8.55 -8.46 8.62
N THR A 9 -7.95 -8.97 9.69
CA THR A 9 -7.38 -8.16 10.76
C THR A 9 -5.86 -8.13 10.60
N TYR A 10 -5.30 -6.96 10.58
CA TYR A 10 -3.87 -6.73 10.40
C TYR A 10 -3.32 -5.85 11.51
N LYS A 11 -2.39 -6.39 12.28
CA LYS A 11 -1.68 -5.66 13.31
C LYS A 11 -0.24 -5.44 12.87
N GLY A 12 0.22 -4.20 12.87
CA GLY A 12 1.53 -3.87 12.33
C GLY A 12 2.14 -2.61 12.90
N LYS A 13 3.47 -2.58 12.85
CA LYS A 13 4.23 -1.37 13.19
C LYS A 13 4.00 -0.30 12.16
N ILE A 14 3.92 0.94 12.62
CA ILE A 14 3.78 2.11 11.78
C ILE A 14 5.09 2.86 11.59
N VAL A 15 5.20 3.56 10.47
CA VAL A 15 6.17 4.63 10.27
C VAL A 15 5.47 5.87 9.71
N PRO A 16 5.59 7.04 10.37
CA PRO A 16 5.04 8.29 9.84
C PRO A 16 6.01 8.94 8.85
N LEU A 17 5.45 9.40 7.73
CA LEU A 17 6.13 10.18 6.70
C LEU A 17 5.16 11.28 6.22
N PHE A 18 4.94 12.32 7.04
CA PHE A 18 3.96 13.37 6.84
C PHE A 18 4.39 14.41 5.78
N ASN A 19 4.65 13.92 4.57
CA ASN A 19 4.86 14.75 3.41
C ASN A 19 3.61 14.70 2.52
N ASP A 20 3.12 15.85 2.08
CA ASP A 20 2.07 15.92 1.08
C ASP A 20 2.68 15.82 -0.32
N ASN A 21 1.87 15.40 -1.29
CA ASN A 21 2.25 15.30 -2.70
C ASN A 21 3.47 14.40 -2.96
N ILE A 22 3.61 13.32 -2.21
CA ILE A 22 4.65 12.31 -2.52
C ILE A 22 4.29 11.68 -3.86
N ASP A 23 5.09 12.00 -4.88
CA ASP A 23 4.87 11.51 -6.24
C ASP A 23 5.52 10.14 -6.50
N THR A 24 5.16 9.54 -7.61
CA THR A 24 5.67 8.21 -7.98
C THR A 24 7.15 8.20 -8.34
N ASP A 25 7.77 9.34 -8.71
CA ASP A 25 9.23 9.44 -8.91
C ASP A 25 9.97 9.45 -7.57
N GLN A 26 9.40 10.09 -6.55
CA GLN A 26 9.93 10.06 -5.18
C GLN A 26 9.78 8.66 -4.54
N ILE A 27 8.68 7.95 -4.85
CA ILE A 27 8.50 6.56 -4.38
C ILE A 27 9.49 5.62 -5.09
N ILE A 28 9.64 5.73 -6.42
CA ILE A 28 10.55 4.93 -7.23
C ILE A 28 11.11 5.74 -8.40
N PRO A 29 12.37 6.17 -8.37
CA PRO A 29 12.99 6.93 -9.47
C PRO A 29 12.98 6.20 -10.82
N LYS A 30 12.80 6.94 -11.90
CA LYS A 30 12.71 6.42 -13.29
C LYS A 30 13.85 5.51 -13.69
N VAL A 31 15.05 5.72 -13.15
CA VAL A 31 16.25 4.94 -13.48
C VAL A 31 16.09 3.45 -13.15
N HIS A 32 15.21 3.11 -12.19
CA HIS A 32 14.96 1.74 -11.76
C HIS A 32 13.86 1.01 -12.55
N LEU A 33 13.13 1.70 -13.44
CA LEU A 33 11.98 1.14 -14.17
C LEU A 33 12.33 0.21 -15.32
N LYS A 34 13.60 0.09 -15.69
CA LYS A 34 14.08 -0.76 -16.78
C LYS A 34 14.08 -2.26 -16.44
N ARG A 35 13.76 -2.62 -15.20
CA ARG A 35 13.73 -4.01 -14.74
C ARG A 35 12.47 -4.72 -15.24
N ILE A 36 12.63 -5.96 -15.72
CA ILE A 36 11.54 -6.79 -16.26
C ILE A 36 10.77 -7.53 -15.12
N SER A 37 11.43 -7.75 -13.97
CA SER A 37 10.82 -8.45 -12.83
C SER A 37 9.77 -7.56 -12.14
N LYS A 38 8.72 -8.20 -11.57
CA LYS A 38 7.74 -7.53 -10.69
C LYS A 38 8.16 -7.45 -9.22
N SER A 39 9.36 -7.91 -8.88
CA SER A 39 9.92 -7.96 -7.53
C SER A 39 11.37 -7.50 -7.49
N GLY A 40 11.89 -7.21 -6.30
CA GLY A 40 13.24 -6.71 -6.08
C GLY A 40 13.34 -5.19 -6.17
N PHE A 41 12.23 -4.47 -6.03
CA PHE A 41 12.18 -3.00 -6.04
C PHE A 41 12.30 -2.37 -4.64
N GLY A 42 12.16 -3.14 -3.57
CA GLY A 42 12.23 -2.66 -2.19
C GLY A 42 13.48 -1.82 -1.85
N PRO A 43 14.70 -2.21 -2.29
CA PRO A 43 15.90 -1.40 -2.10
C PRO A 43 15.85 -0.01 -2.73
N PHE A 44 15.00 0.20 -3.74
CA PHE A 44 14.87 1.47 -4.48
C PHE A 44 13.66 2.30 -4.03
N ALA A 45 12.86 1.79 -3.08
CA ALA A 45 11.77 2.57 -2.50
C ALA A 45 12.33 3.79 -1.77
N PHE A 46 11.85 4.98 -2.18
CA PHE A 46 12.31 6.26 -1.67
C PHE A 46 13.83 6.50 -1.81
N ASP A 47 14.46 5.98 -2.85
CA ASP A 47 15.91 5.94 -3.07
C ASP A 47 16.59 7.29 -2.77
N GLU A 48 16.07 8.40 -3.33
CA GLU A 48 16.62 9.75 -3.16
C GLU A 48 16.49 10.31 -1.72
N TRP A 49 15.55 9.78 -0.93
CA TRP A 49 15.35 10.20 0.45
C TRP A 49 16.03 9.25 1.43
N ARG A 50 16.10 7.99 1.03
CA ARG A 50 16.58 6.89 1.86
C ARG A 50 18.08 6.88 2.01
N TYR A 51 18.80 7.26 0.94
CA TYR A 51 20.25 7.20 0.92
C TYR A 51 20.90 8.57 0.80
N LEU A 52 22.07 8.72 1.40
CA LEU A 52 22.95 9.87 1.19
C LEU A 52 23.76 9.71 -0.10
N PRO A 53 24.39 10.78 -0.61
CA PRO A 53 25.19 10.72 -1.84
C PRO A 53 26.33 9.69 -1.83
N ASP A 54 26.82 9.30 -0.65
CA ASP A 54 27.83 8.27 -0.46
C ASP A 54 27.25 6.84 -0.42
N GLY A 55 25.93 6.70 -0.56
CA GLY A 55 25.21 5.43 -0.53
C GLY A 55 24.87 4.90 0.87
N SER A 56 25.23 5.62 1.92
CA SER A 56 24.84 5.27 3.27
C SER A 56 23.38 5.62 3.57
N ASP A 57 22.78 4.94 4.56
CA ASP A 57 21.40 5.22 4.98
C ASP A 57 21.29 6.65 5.54
N ASN A 58 20.32 7.42 5.03
CA ASN A 58 20.01 8.74 5.55
C ASN A 58 19.36 8.63 6.94
N PRO A 59 20.00 9.12 8.03
CA PRO A 59 19.50 9.00 9.40
C PRO A 59 18.25 9.87 9.66
N ASP A 60 18.01 10.88 8.83
CA ASP A 60 16.85 11.77 8.95
C ASP A 60 15.60 11.19 8.32
N PHE A 61 15.75 10.23 7.43
CA PHE A 61 14.62 9.54 6.81
C PHE A 61 13.97 8.57 7.81
N ASN A 62 12.72 8.84 8.17
CA ASN A 62 12.05 8.08 9.24
C ASN A 62 12.09 6.55 9.05
N PRO A 63 11.83 5.98 7.86
CA PRO A 63 11.87 4.52 7.67
C PRO A 63 13.25 3.88 7.95
N ASN A 64 14.35 4.64 7.90
CA ASN A 64 15.70 4.15 8.25
C ASN A 64 15.96 4.11 9.75
N LYS A 65 15.17 4.84 10.54
CA LYS A 65 15.41 4.93 11.99
C LYS A 65 15.14 3.58 12.67
N PRO A 66 16.00 3.12 13.59
CA PRO A 66 15.89 1.81 14.24
C PRO A 66 14.52 1.55 14.88
N LYS A 67 13.88 2.60 15.43
CA LYS A 67 12.54 2.49 16.06
C LYS A 67 11.43 2.08 15.06
N TYR A 68 11.61 2.33 13.76
CA TYR A 68 10.66 2.00 12.72
C TYR A 68 11.03 0.75 11.93
N LYS A 69 12.11 0.08 12.28
CA LYS A 69 12.55 -1.15 11.61
C LYS A 69 11.44 -2.20 11.66
N GLY A 70 11.12 -2.74 10.48
CA GLY A 70 10.03 -3.70 10.30
C GLY A 70 8.64 -3.08 10.30
N ALA A 71 8.52 -1.75 10.12
CA ALA A 71 7.23 -1.12 9.91
C ALA A 71 6.58 -1.65 8.62
N SER A 72 5.30 -2.00 8.72
CA SER A 72 4.50 -2.55 7.63
C SER A 72 3.29 -1.67 7.28
N ILE A 73 3.09 -0.60 8.04
CA ILE A 73 2.06 0.41 7.82
C ILE A 73 2.73 1.77 7.67
N LEU A 74 2.53 2.41 6.52
CA LEU A 74 2.98 3.77 6.26
C LEU A 74 1.85 4.75 6.56
N ILE A 75 2.11 5.78 7.39
CA ILE A 75 1.18 6.91 7.58
C ILE A 75 1.79 8.13 6.91
N THR A 76 1.06 8.74 5.99
CA THR A 76 1.59 9.83 5.14
C THR A 76 0.65 11.02 5.06
N GLY A 77 1.05 12.04 4.28
CA GLY A 77 0.31 13.26 4.00
C GLY A 77 -0.83 13.07 3.00
N ASP A 78 -1.21 14.17 2.37
CA ASP A 78 -2.26 14.21 1.36
C ASP A 78 -1.69 13.97 -0.05
N ASN A 79 -2.55 13.55 -0.99
CA ASN A 79 -2.22 13.36 -2.41
C ASN A 79 -1.03 12.41 -2.64
N PHE A 80 -1.03 11.28 -1.93
CA PHE A 80 0.03 10.26 -2.04
C PHE A 80 -0.04 9.51 -3.38
N GLY A 81 1.13 9.27 -3.99
CA GLY A 81 1.25 8.57 -5.26
C GLY A 81 0.80 9.39 -6.46
N CYS A 82 0.85 10.73 -6.35
CA CYS A 82 0.60 11.62 -7.49
C CYS A 82 1.68 11.48 -8.58
N GLY A 83 1.52 12.22 -9.67
CA GLY A 83 2.45 12.17 -10.79
C GLY A 83 2.12 11.07 -11.81
N SER A 84 3.15 10.47 -12.40
CA SER A 84 2.99 9.49 -13.48
C SER A 84 2.41 8.17 -13.00
N SER A 85 1.51 7.58 -13.80
CA SER A 85 0.97 6.24 -13.52
C SER A 85 2.06 5.18 -13.58
N ARG A 86 2.43 4.62 -12.41
CA ARG A 86 3.46 3.58 -12.32
C ARG A 86 3.08 2.51 -11.31
N GLU A 87 2.82 1.33 -11.81
CA GLU A 87 2.58 0.17 -10.96
C GLU A 87 3.84 -0.20 -10.13
N HIS A 88 5.04 0.12 -10.66
CA HIS A 88 6.32 -0.07 -9.96
C HIS A 88 6.38 0.63 -8.59
N ALA A 89 5.67 1.75 -8.41
CA ALA A 89 5.60 2.44 -7.12
C ALA A 89 4.92 1.56 -6.06
N ALA A 90 3.82 0.88 -6.41
CA ALA A 90 3.17 -0.07 -5.51
C ALA A 90 4.07 -1.29 -5.26
N TRP A 91 4.75 -1.82 -6.28
CA TRP A 91 5.70 -2.93 -6.11
C TRP A 91 6.86 -2.56 -5.20
N ALA A 92 7.43 -1.36 -5.35
CA ALA A 92 8.54 -0.89 -4.52
C ALA A 92 8.14 -0.79 -3.04
N LEU A 93 6.97 -0.22 -2.73
CA LEU A 93 6.47 -0.12 -1.37
C LEU A 93 6.15 -1.48 -0.77
N LYS A 94 5.53 -2.38 -1.54
CA LYS A 94 5.25 -3.75 -1.11
C LYS A 94 6.52 -4.54 -0.82
N ASP A 95 7.50 -4.48 -1.72
CA ASP A 95 8.79 -5.16 -1.55
C ASP A 95 9.63 -4.55 -0.41
N TYR A 96 9.43 -3.26 -0.11
CA TYR A 96 10.00 -2.62 1.06
C TYR A 96 9.43 -3.19 2.36
N GLY A 97 8.19 -3.69 2.33
CA GLY A 97 7.50 -4.31 3.45
C GLY A 97 6.20 -3.63 3.85
N PHE A 98 5.76 -2.59 3.14
CA PHE A 98 4.47 -1.97 3.42
C PHE A 98 3.31 -2.79 2.85
N HIS A 99 2.35 -3.10 3.70
CA HIS A 99 1.10 -3.77 3.33
C HIS A 99 -0.09 -2.82 3.35
N ILE A 100 -0.01 -1.78 4.18
CA ILE A 100 -1.06 -0.78 4.38
C ILE A 100 -0.45 0.62 4.27
N ILE A 101 -1.14 1.50 3.55
CA ILE A 101 -0.78 2.92 3.45
C ILE A 101 -1.97 3.74 3.89
N ILE A 102 -1.77 4.60 4.89
CA ILE A 102 -2.79 5.51 5.42
C ILE A 102 -2.41 6.93 5.02
N ALA A 103 -3.23 7.56 4.18
CA ALA A 103 -3.02 8.91 3.67
C ALA A 103 -4.26 9.77 3.86
N GLY A 104 -4.16 11.08 3.63
CA GLY A 104 -5.31 11.95 3.59
C GLY A 104 -6.06 11.88 2.26
N SER A 105 -5.33 11.58 1.20
CA SER A 105 -5.86 11.28 -0.14
C SER A 105 -4.81 10.57 -0.98
N PHE A 106 -5.24 9.97 -2.07
CA PHE A 106 -4.39 9.30 -3.06
C PHE A 106 -4.70 9.80 -4.46
N SER A 107 -3.76 9.65 -5.39
CA SER A 107 -4.15 9.67 -6.80
C SER A 107 -4.91 8.40 -7.16
N ASP A 108 -5.93 8.51 -8.01
CA ASP A 108 -6.84 7.40 -8.36
C ASP A 108 -6.08 6.19 -8.91
N ILE A 109 -5.14 6.43 -9.81
CA ILE A 109 -4.36 5.37 -10.44
C ILE A 109 -3.46 4.65 -9.42
N PHE A 110 -2.83 5.40 -8.52
CA PHE A 110 -2.00 4.80 -7.48
C PHE A 110 -2.83 3.98 -6.50
N TYR A 111 -4.02 4.47 -6.12
CA TYR A 111 -4.98 3.73 -5.29
C TYR A 111 -5.33 2.37 -5.93
N MET A 112 -5.69 2.38 -7.22
CA MET A 112 -5.96 1.15 -7.97
C MET A 112 -4.74 0.23 -8.05
N ASN A 113 -3.54 0.77 -8.25
CA ASN A 113 -2.32 -0.03 -8.29
C ASN A 113 -2.03 -0.70 -6.95
N CYS A 114 -2.29 -0.02 -5.82
CA CYS A 114 -2.19 -0.64 -4.49
C CYS A 114 -3.13 -1.84 -4.36
N THR A 115 -4.41 -1.65 -4.62
CA THR A 115 -5.44 -2.70 -4.48
C THR A 115 -5.19 -3.89 -5.40
N LYS A 116 -4.76 -3.66 -6.65
CA LYS A 116 -4.35 -4.72 -7.59
C LYS A 116 -3.17 -5.55 -7.09
N ASN A 117 -2.28 -4.92 -6.32
CA ASN A 117 -1.09 -5.57 -5.78
C ASN A 117 -1.27 -6.05 -4.34
N ALA A 118 -2.50 -6.20 -3.87
CA ALA A 118 -2.83 -6.66 -2.52
C ALA A 118 -2.19 -5.80 -1.42
N MET A 119 -2.19 -4.49 -1.62
CA MET A 119 -1.92 -3.48 -0.61
C MET A 119 -3.22 -2.77 -0.28
N LEU A 120 -3.40 -2.39 0.97
CA LEU A 120 -4.60 -1.68 1.43
C LEU A 120 -4.32 -0.17 1.58
N PRO A 121 -4.79 0.67 0.64
CA PRO A 121 -4.79 2.12 0.79
C PRO A 121 -5.99 2.54 1.64
N ILE A 122 -5.76 3.34 2.68
CA ILE A 122 -6.78 3.85 3.60
C ILE A 122 -6.75 5.37 3.61
N VAL A 123 -7.90 5.99 3.42
CA VAL A 123 -8.06 7.44 3.56
C VAL A 123 -8.56 7.76 4.95
N LEU A 124 -7.81 8.61 5.69
CA LEU A 124 -8.19 9.12 7.00
C LEU A 124 -7.88 10.61 7.11
N GLU A 125 -8.71 11.32 7.84
CA GLU A 125 -8.52 12.71 8.19
C GLU A 125 -7.18 12.95 8.93
N LYS A 126 -6.64 14.15 8.78
CA LYS A 126 -5.35 14.56 9.37
C LYS A 126 -5.27 14.26 10.88
N ASN A 127 -6.29 14.61 11.64
CA ASN A 127 -6.33 14.39 13.09
C ASN A 127 -6.25 12.90 13.46
N ALA A 128 -6.87 12.02 12.67
CA ALA A 128 -6.79 10.57 12.86
C ALA A 128 -5.39 10.04 12.57
N ARG A 129 -4.78 10.47 11.47
CA ARG A 129 -3.41 10.10 11.08
C ARG A 129 -2.38 10.55 12.12
N GLU A 130 -2.47 11.80 12.59
CA GLU A 130 -1.61 12.34 13.65
C GLU A 130 -1.81 11.63 14.99
N HIS A 131 -3.04 11.21 15.31
CA HIS A 131 -3.30 10.43 16.52
C HIS A 131 -2.66 9.04 16.43
N LEU A 132 -2.89 8.30 15.35
CA LEU A 132 -2.34 6.97 15.14
C LEU A 132 -0.81 6.99 15.13
N ALA A 133 -0.18 8.02 14.57
CA ALA A 133 1.28 8.16 14.50
C ALA A 133 1.99 8.29 15.85
N LYS A 134 1.26 8.48 16.95
CA LYS A 134 1.81 8.51 18.31
C LYS A 134 2.14 7.12 18.84
N TYR A 135 1.61 6.07 18.22
CA TYR A 135 1.77 4.69 18.65
C TYR A 135 2.87 3.99 17.84
N VAL A 136 3.37 2.90 18.37
CA VAL A 136 4.35 2.05 17.67
C VAL A 136 3.67 1.09 16.73
N GLU A 137 2.47 0.63 17.12
CA GLU A 137 1.71 -0.39 16.43
C GLU A 137 0.22 -0.05 16.49
N ILE A 138 -0.48 -0.36 15.41
CA ILE A 138 -1.93 -0.18 15.27
C ILE A 138 -2.56 -1.44 14.67
N GLU A 139 -3.86 -1.55 14.81
CA GLU A 139 -4.66 -2.64 14.24
C GLU A 139 -5.61 -2.11 13.18
N VAL A 140 -5.69 -2.80 12.06
CA VAL A 140 -6.62 -2.53 10.95
C VAL A 140 -7.54 -3.73 10.81
N ASP A 141 -8.85 -3.49 10.94
CA ASP A 141 -9.91 -4.46 10.70
C ASP A 141 -10.62 -4.08 9.40
N LEU A 142 -10.29 -4.78 8.33
CA LEU A 142 -10.83 -4.49 7.00
C LEU A 142 -12.31 -4.87 6.87
N PRO A 143 -12.80 -6.02 7.36
CA PRO A 143 -14.23 -6.33 7.41
C PRO A 143 -15.08 -5.24 8.06
N ASN A 144 -14.64 -4.72 9.21
CA ASN A 144 -15.35 -3.66 9.95
C ASN A 144 -14.93 -2.24 9.53
N GLN A 145 -13.95 -2.10 8.60
CA GLN A 145 -13.45 -0.83 8.08
C GLN A 145 -12.98 0.12 9.20
N THR A 146 -12.20 -0.40 10.14
CA THR A 146 -11.67 0.38 11.26
C THR A 146 -10.16 0.29 11.37
N VAL A 147 -9.55 1.40 11.82
CA VAL A 147 -8.15 1.50 12.22
C VAL A 147 -8.12 1.89 13.68
N SER A 148 -7.48 1.08 14.51
CA SER A 148 -7.52 1.24 15.96
C SER A 148 -6.14 1.37 16.57
N SER A 149 -6.01 2.38 17.44
CA SER A 149 -4.98 2.46 18.48
C SER A 149 -5.52 1.89 19.80
N PRO A 150 -4.69 1.74 20.85
CA PRO A 150 -5.15 1.24 22.15
C PRO A 150 -6.30 2.02 22.79
N ASP A 151 -6.47 3.30 22.45
CA ASP A 151 -7.41 4.22 23.09
C ASP A 151 -8.51 4.73 22.13
N LYS A 152 -8.34 4.55 20.81
CA LYS A 152 -9.29 5.13 19.84
C LYS A 152 -9.35 4.32 18.55
N SER A 153 -10.55 4.25 17.98
CA SER A 153 -10.82 3.64 16.67
C SER A 153 -11.33 4.71 15.70
N PHE A 154 -10.95 4.57 14.42
CA PHE A 154 -11.35 5.44 13.33
C PHE A 154 -11.94 4.60 12.21
N HIS A 155 -13.07 5.03 11.67
CA HIS A 155 -13.70 4.40 10.53
C HIS A 155 -13.09 4.91 9.22
N PHE A 156 -13.01 4.05 8.21
CA PHE A 156 -12.61 4.42 6.85
C PHE A 156 -13.55 3.79 5.82
N GLU A 157 -13.64 4.42 4.67
CA GLU A 157 -14.42 3.91 3.55
C GLU A 157 -13.53 3.21 2.54
N ILE A 158 -14.04 2.13 1.96
CA ILE A 158 -13.43 1.41 0.85
C ILE A 158 -14.54 0.89 -0.06
N ASP A 159 -14.32 0.92 -1.38
CA ASP A 159 -15.23 0.30 -2.33
C ASP A 159 -15.40 -1.19 -2.06
N GLU A 160 -16.64 -1.68 -2.10
CA GLU A 160 -16.98 -3.06 -1.73
C GLU A 160 -16.28 -4.10 -2.61
N THR A 161 -16.03 -3.78 -3.88
CA THR A 161 -15.30 -4.65 -4.81
C THR A 161 -13.86 -4.87 -4.34
N TRP A 162 -13.17 -3.78 -3.95
CA TRP A 162 -11.81 -3.86 -3.43
C TRP A 162 -11.76 -4.51 -2.07
N LYS A 163 -12.72 -4.22 -1.19
CA LYS A 163 -12.85 -4.86 0.11
C LYS A 163 -12.99 -6.38 -0.04
N ASN A 164 -13.93 -6.83 -0.86
CA ASN A 164 -14.15 -8.26 -1.13
C ASN A 164 -12.89 -8.94 -1.68
N LYS A 165 -12.20 -8.28 -2.63
CA LYS A 165 -10.95 -8.78 -3.20
C LYS A 165 -9.87 -8.96 -2.15
N LEU A 166 -9.64 -7.97 -1.30
CA LEU A 166 -8.59 -7.97 -0.29
C LEU A 166 -8.91 -8.93 0.86
N VAL A 167 -10.16 -8.96 1.34
CA VAL A 167 -10.61 -9.85 2.42
C VAL A 167 -10.50 -11.33 2.04
N ASN A 168 -10.81 -11.66 0.79
CA ASN A 168 -10.81 -13.05 0.30
C ASN A 168 -9.50 -13.44 -0.41
N GLY A 169 -8.56 -12.51 -0.58
CA GLY A 169 -7.30 -12.77 -1.29
C GLY A 169 -7.49 -13.13 -2.77
N LEU A 170 -8.49 -12.51 -3.42
CA LEU A 170 -8.82 -12.79 -4.81
C LEU A 170 -7.92 -11.99 -5.75
N ASP A 171 -7.34 -12.64 -6.74
CA ASP A 171 -6.75 -11.97 -7.89
C ASP A 171 -7.78 -11.86 -9.05
N ASP A 172 -7.45 -11.09 -10.08
CA ASP A 172 -8.37 -10.85 -11.20
C ASP A 172 -8.70 -12.13 -11.97
N ILE A 173 -7.79 -13.12 -11.97
CA ILE A 173 -7.99 -14.42 -12.61
C ILE A 173 -8.98 -15.26 -11.80
N VAL A 174 -8.81 -15.33 -10.47
CA VAL A 174 -9.73 -16.06 -9.58
C VAL A 174 -11.13 -15.48 -9.65
N ILE A 175 -11.26 -14.15 -9.74
CA ILE A 175 -12.56 -13.48 -9.93
C ILE A 175 -13.19 -13.93 -11.27
N THR A 176 -12.43 -13.95 -12.35
CA THR A 176 -12.90 -14.38 -13.67
C THR A 176 -13.31 -15.86 -13.67
N LEU A 177 -12.56 -16.71 -13.02
CA LEU A 177 -12.85 -18.15 -12.90
C LEU A 177 -14.15 -18.45 -12.13
N GLN A 178 -14.63 -17.55 -11.29
CA GLN A 178 -15.96 -17.68 -10.67
C GLN A 178 -17.10 -17.70 -11.71
N TYR A 179 -16.87 -17.17 -12.90
CA TYR A 179 -17.80 -17.14 -14.01
C TYR A 179 -17.52 -18.16 -15.11
N GLU A 180 -16.63 -19.15 -14.85
CA GLU A 180 -16.18 -20.15 -15.83
C GLU A 180 -17.35 -20.83 -16.56
N SER A 181 -18.38 -21.26 -15.82
CA SER A 181 -19.56 -21.91 -16.38
C SER A 181 -20.37 -20.99 -17.33
N LEU A 182 -20.39 -19.69 -17.07
CA LEU A 182 -21.03 -18.71 -17.93
C LEU A 182 -20.19 -18.43 -19.18
N ILE A 183 -18.88 -18.38 -19.03
CA ILE A 183 -17.92 -18.21 -20.13
C ILE A 183 -18.02 -19.40 -21.08
N GLU A 184 -17.97 -20.65 -20.55
CA GLU A 184 -18.14 -21.86 -21.36
C GLU A 184 -19.49 -21.91 -22.11
N LYS A 185 -20.57 -21.47 -21.43
CA LYS A 185 -21.89 -21.40 -22.07
C LYS A 185 -21.90 -20.44 -23.25
N TYR A 186 -21.26 -19.28 -23.07
CA TYR A 186 -21.15 -18.28 -24.14
C TYR A 186 -20.29 -18.81 -25.30
N GLU A 187 -19.12 -19.39 -25.03
CA GLU A 187 -18.23 -19.96 -26.05
C GLU A 187 -18.89 -21.07 -26.85
N LYS A 188 -19.72 -21.91 -26.21
CA LYS A 188 -20.51 -22.98 -26.90
C LYS A 188 -21.68 -22.42 -27.74
N SER A 189 -22.03 -21.13 -27.59
CA SER A 189 -23.08 -20.46 -28.33
C SER A 189 -22.59 -19.71 -29.57
N LEU A 190 -21.27 -19.60 -29.74
CA LEU A 190 -20.60 -19.02 -30.90
C LEU A 190 -20.40 -20.07 -32.01
#